data_b463e324f479e47c9e3719720478ce38
#
_entry.id   b463e324f479e47c9e3719720478ce38
#
_cell.length_a   1.000
_cell.length_b   1.000
_cell.length_c   1.000
_cell.angle_alpha   90.00
_cell.angle_beta   90.00
_cell.angle_gamma   90.00
#
_symmetry.space_group_name_H-M   'P 1'
#
loop_
_entity.id
_entity.type
_entity.pdbx_description
1 polymer ?
#
loop_
_entity_poly.entity_id
_entity_poly.type
_entity_poly.pdbx_seq_one_letter_code
_entity_poly.pdbx_strand_id
1 'polypeptide(L)'
;MWTPPQAPEEPYIPPRLILATDLHYQSALAGDGGEAFRLFVERSDGKVIQYLPELLEAFLDEVIEERPSALVLSGDITMNGERLNHEELAARLKRVQDAGIQVLVIPGNHDINNHDASVYYGARKEPAPYIDGPEFHEIYHEYGYDQALSRDDSSLSYVYALDDRNWLLMLDSCQYEPDNKVEGRLKDSTMTWADEQLARAKEEGVFVIPIAHHNLLAQSRMYTTQCAMDNNKEVISLLQKYELPLFFSGHLHVQRIRKHKSEPGVPEGNYGIQEIVTDALSIPPCQYGEVLWEEDGSISYATRAVDVSAWAQKNGSTNPDLLDFEDWSYRYIQKLISDQIRGVVKNLGADVEHSMAATYAGVYIDYYAGREIDVKGIKSTKGYRFWERNMPDSYLIRELDAMIADSDRDNNYFLLPEEEGWITGD
;
A
#
# COMPACT_ATOMS: atom_id res chain seq x y z
N MET A 1 -28.77 43.66 -27.96
CA MET A 1 -27.56 43.43 -27.15
C MET A 1 -26.84 42.24 -27.77
N TRP A 2 -25.61 42.41 -28.19
CA TRP A 2 -24.80 41.31 -28.71
C TRP A 2 -24.31 40.47 -27.52
N THR A 3 -24.67 39.21 -27.48
CA THR A 3 -24.14 38.21 -26.51
C THR A 3 -22.92 37.57 -27.15
N PRO A 4 -21.72 37.69 -26.59
CA PRO A 4 -20.57 36.97 -27.13
C PRO A 4 -20.85 35.47 -27.14
N PRO A 5 -20.37 34.74 -28.16
CA PRO A 5 -20.48 33.28 -28.15
C PRO A 5 -19.77 32.79 -26.89
N GLN A 6 -20.42 31.89 -26.11
CA GLN A 6 -19.76 31.16 -25.06
C GLN A 6 -18.58 30.41 -25.69
N ALA A 7 -17.39 30.53 -25.07
CA ALA A 7 -16.27 29.69 -25.41
C ALA A 7 -16.75 28.23 -25.29
N PRO A 8 -16.38 27.35 -26.23
CA PRO A 8 -16.66 25.92 -26.04
C PRO A 8 -16.07 25.51 -24.69
N GLU A 9 -16.89 24.84 -23.85
CA GLU A 9 -16.38 24.21 -22.64
C GLU A 9 -15.30 23.23 -23.09
N GLU A 10 -14.13 23.35 -22.48
CA GLU A 10 -13.07 22.38 -22.73
C GLU A 10 -13.58 20.98 -22.34
N PRO A 11 -13.33 19.94 -23.16
CA PRO A 11 -13.79 18.60 -22.85
C PRO A 11 -13.17 18.18 -21.51
N TYR A 12 -14.02 17.63 -20.61
CA TYR A 12 -13.56 17.08 -19.36
C TYR A 12 -12.54 15.97 -19.63
N ILE A 13 -11.38 16.04 -18.99
CA ILE A 13 -10.34 15.01 -19.02
C ILE A 13 -10.42 14.28 -17.69
N PRO A 14 -10.87 13.02 -17.69
CA PRO A 14 -10.95 12.24 -16.45
C PRO A 14 -9.57 12.12 -15.76
N PRO A 15 -9.52 12.21 -14.42
CA PRO A 15 -8.24 12.10 -13.72
C PRO A 15 -7.72 10.65 -13.73
N ARG A 16 -6.43 10.53 -13.49
CA ARG A 16 -5.72 9.26 -13.31
C ARG A 16 -4.84 9.37 -12.07
N LEU A 17 -4.92 8.39 -11.18
CA LEU A 17 -4.06 8.30 -10.02
C LEU A 17 -3.09 7.14 -10.15
N ILE A 18 -1.88 7.34 -9.62
CA ILE A 18 -0.98 6.25 -9.23
C ILE A 18 -0.98 6.22 -7.70
N LEU A 19 -1.24 5.05 -7.12
CA LEU A 19 -1.30 4.79 -5.69
C LEU A 19 -0.21 3.80 -5.31
N ALA A 20 0.73 4.21 -4.48
CA ALA A 20 1.75 3.35 -3.90
C ALA A 20 1.71 3.43 -2.37
N THR A 21 2.07 2.34 -1.72
CA THR A 21 2.09 2.22 -0.27
C THR A 21 3.26 1.35 0.17
N ASP A 22 3.61 1.42 1.43
CA ASP A 22 4.59 0.51 2.04
C ASP A 22 5.91 0.47 1.23
N LEU A 23 6.40 1.68 0.86
CA LEU A 23 7.66 1.84 0.16
C LEU A 23 8.82 1.36 1.03
N HIS A 24 8.71 1.57 2.34
CA HIS A 24 9.75 1.28 3.33
C HIS A 24 11.13 1.74 2.86
N TYR A 25 11.19 2.95 2.29
CA TYR A 25 12.41 3.47 1.73
C TYR A 25 13.55 3.43 2.74
N GLN A 26 14.68 2.85 2.32
CA GLN A 26 15.92 2.79 3.08
C GLN A 26 17.04 3.43 2.27
N SER A 27 17.65 4.47 2.83
CA SER A 27 18.80 5.12 2.23
C SER A 27 19.99 4.16 2.09
N ALA A 28 20.70 4.24 0.98
CA ALA A 28 21.97 3.53 0.81
C ALA A 28 23.02 3.97 1.84
N LEU A 29 22.86 5.15 2.44
CA LEU A 29 23.75 5.67 3.48
C LEU A 29 23.44 5.10 4.87
N ALA A 30 22.30 4.43 5.05
CA ALA A 30 21.91 3.82 6.33
C ALA A 30 22.55 2.44 6.59
N GLY A 31 23.43 1.97 5.69
CA GLY A 31 24.16 0.72 5.85
C GLY A 31 25.36 0.61 4.93
N ASP A 32 26.29 -0.28 5.27
CA ASP A 32 27.52 -0.52 4.49
C ASP A 32 27.56 -1.90 3.82
N GLY A 33 26.43 -2.63 3.81
CA GLY A 33 26.36 -4.01 3.31
C GLY A 33 27.06 -5.03 4.21
N GLY A 34 27.46 -4.65 5.43
CA GLY A 34 28.12 -5.50 6.40
C GLY A 34 27.24 -6.59 6.99
N GLU A 35 27.71 -7.26 8.04
CA GLU A 35 27.01 -8.39 8.67
C GLU A 35 25.65 -7.97 9.23
N ALA A 36 25.57 -6.82 9.90
CA ALA A 36 24.33 -6.33 10.49
C ALA A 36 23.27 -6.04 9.41
N PHE A 37 23.68 -5.43 8.28
CA PHE A 37 22.76 -5.17 7.16
C PHE A 37 22.27 -6.48 6.52
N ARG A 38 23.17 -7.45 6.29
CA ARG A 38 22.75 -8.77 5.75
C ARG A 38 21.76 -9.47 6.67
N LEU A 39 21.98 -9.45 7.98
CA LEU A 39 21.04 -10.04 8.95
C LEU A 39 19.69 -9.31 8.96
N PHE A 40 19.68 -8.01 8.74
CA PHE A 40 18.46 -7.23 8.60
C PHE A 40 17.66 -7.67 7.37
N VAL A 41 18.32 -7.78 6.22
CA VAL A 41 17.71 -8.29 4.98
C VAL A 41 17.19 -9.72 5.14
N GLU A 42 17.97 -10.64 5.72
CA GLU A 42 17.62 -12.05 5.92
C GLU A 42 16.40 -12.26 6.85
N ARG A 43 16.10 -11.29 7.69
CA ARG A 43 14.97 -11.34 8.66
C ARG A 43 13.75 -10.57 8.19
N SER A 44 13.83 -9.93 7.04
CA SER A 44 12.70 -9.20 6.48
C SER A 44 11.59 -10.14 6.00
N ASP A 45 10.43 -9.59 5.76
CA ASP A 45 9.24 -10.24 5.21
C ASP A 45 9.24 -10.33 3.67
N GLY A 46 10.37 -10.10 3.03
CA GLY A 46 10.53 -10.18 1.57
C GLY A 46 10.88 -8.86 0.90
N LYS A 47 10.99 -7.76 1.66
CA LYS A 47 11.39 -6.46 1.12
C LYS A 47 12.75 -6.55 0.41
N VAL A 48 12.84 -5.95 -0.77
CA VAL A 48 14.08 -5.89 -1.58
C VAL A 48 15.02 -4.80 -1.08
N ILE A 49 15.31 -4.82 0.23
CA ILE A 49 15.98 -3.74 0.98
C ILE A 49 17.27 -3.27 0.29
N GLN A 50 18.05 -4.17 -0.29
CA GLN A 50 19.31 -3.86 -0.94
C GLN A 50 19.17 -3.07 -2.25
N TYR A 51 17.96 -2.97 -2.81
CA TYR A 51 17.67 -2.28 -4.07
C TYR A 51 16.50 -1.28 -3.95
N LEU A 52 16.10 -0.90 -2.73
CA LEU A 52 15.03 0.09 -2.53
C LEU A 52 15.35 1.45 -3.16
N PRO A 53 16.59 1.97 -3.12
CA PRO A 53 16.90 3.20 -3.82
C PRO A 53 16.69 3.12 -5.34
N GLU A 54 17.13 2.03 -5.99
CA GLU A 54 17.00 1.82 -7.43
C GLU A 54 15.53 1.54 -7.81
N LEU A 55 14.81 0.78 -7.01
CA LEU A 55 13.38 0.55 -7.19
C LEU A 55 12.58 1.86 -7.12
N LEU A 56 12.87 2.72 -6.13
CA LEU A 56 12.24 4.02 -6.01
C LEU A 56 12.53 4.91 -7.22
N GLU A 57 13.79 4.98 -7.68
CA GLU A 57 14.16 5.77 -8.85
C GLU A 57 13.44 5.27 -10.11
N ALA A 58 13.36 3.95 -10.31
CA ALA A 58 12.62 3.36 -11.43
C ALA A 58 11.14 3.70 -11.36
N PHE A 59 10.51 3.56 -10.20
CA PHE A 59 9.11 3.91 -9.97
C PHE A 59 8.83 5.39 -10.25
N LEU A 60 9.64 6.30 -9.73
CA LEU A 60 9.43 7.74 -9.93
C LEU A 60 9.66 8.16 -11.39
N ASP A 61 10.59 7.52 -12.09
CA ASP A 61 10.79 7.75 -13.53
C ASP A 61 9.56 7.28 -14.33
N GLU A 62 8.95 6.12 -14.00
CA GLU A 62 7.69 5.67 -14.61
C GLU A 62 6.55 6.65 -14.34
N VAL A 63 6.38 7.11 -13.08
CA VAL A 63 5.37 8.12 -12.73
C VAL A 63 5.53 9.39 -13.55
N ILE A 64 6.78 9.86 -13.74
CA ILE A 64 7.07 11.06 -14.55
C ILE A 64 6.74 10.82 -16.03
N GLU A 65 7.00 9.64 -16.57
CA GLU A 65 6.68 9.28 -17.97
C GLU A 65 5.17 9.15 -18.19
N GLU A 66 4.45 8.53 -17.25
CA GLU A 66 3.01 8.25 -17.31
C GLU A 66 2.15 9.50 -17.08
N ARG A 67 2.67 10.53 -16.41
CA ARG A 67 2.00 11.80 -16.12
C ARG A 67 0.59 11.66 -15.54
N PRO A 68 0.41 10.96 -14.40
CA PRO A 68 -0.88 10.93 -13.73
C PRO A 68 -1.29 12.32 -13.22
N SER A 69 -2.56 12.50 -12.90
CA SER A 69 -3.06 13.70 -12.22
C SER A 69 -2.45 13.85 -10.84
N ALA A 70 -2.27 12.73 -10.14
CA ALA A 70 -1.54 12.69 -8.87
C ALA A 70 -0.87 11.33 -8.61
N LEU A 71 0.24 11.39 -7.88
CA LEU A 71 0.87 10.28 -7.18
C LEU A 71 0.45 10.33 -5.71
N VAL A 72 -0.15 9.25 -5.20
CA VAL A 72 -0.55 9.10 -3.79
C VAL A 72 0.38 8.11 -3.11
N LEU A 73 0.97 8.49 -1.97
CA LEU A 73 1.75 7.63 -1.09
C LEU A 73 0.98 7.44 0.23
N SER A 74 0.41 6.25 0.43
CA SER A 74 -0.52 5.99 1.52
C SER A 74 0.11 5.35 2.76
N GLY A 75 1.28 5.83 3.17
CA GLY A 75 1.93 5.46 4.42
C GLY A 75 3.00 4.39 4.31
N ASP A 76 3.73 4.20 5.41
CA ASP A 76 4.94 3.38 5.53
C ASP A 76 5.94 3.70 4.39
N ILE A 77 6.12 5.02 4.18
CA ILE A 77 6.96 5.54 3.11
C ILE A 77 8.45 5.38 3.42
N THR A 78 8.82 5.24 4.70
CA THR A 78 10.19 4.99 5.16
C THR A 78 10.29 3.67 5.93
N MET A 79 11.51 3.15 6.10
CA MET A 79 11.73 1.84 6.73
C MET A 79 11.25 1.82 8.19
N ASN A 80 11.72 2.76 9.01
CA ASN A 80 11.30 2.92 10.39
C ASN A 80 11.38 4.38 10.86
N GLY A 81 10.99 5.33 10.02
CA GLY A 81 10.91 6.74 10.38
C GLY A 81 12.27 7.43 10.53
N GLU A 82 13.35 6.85 10.00
CA GLU A 82 14.67 7.47 10.02
C GLU A 82 14.63 8.85 9.33
N ARG A 83 15.09 9.89 10.01
CA ARG A 83 15.15 11.26 9.45
C ARG A 83 15.86 11.29 8.10
N LEU A 84 16.97 10.59 7.97
CA LEU A 84 17.71 10.50 6.70
C LEU A 84 16.84 9.96 5.56
N ASN A 85 16.04 8.91 5.83
CA ASN A 85 15.14 8.31 4.84
C ASN A 85 14.06 9.28 4.41
N HIS A 86 13.46 10.03 5.33
CA HIS A 86 12.46 11.05 5.04
C HIS A 86 13.02 12.19 4.19
N GLU A 87 14.16 12.74 4.58
CA GLU A 87 14.82 13.86 3.88
C GLU A 87 15.22 13.46 2.45
N GLU A 88 15.79 12.26 2.27
CA GLU A 88 16.13 11.76 0.94
C GLU A 88 14.90 11.45 0.08
N LEU A 89 13.86 10.83 0.67
CA LEU A 89 12.62 10.54 -0.06
C LEU A 89 11.96 11.84 -0.53
N ALA A 90 11.78 12.82 0.36
CA ALA A 90 11.21 14.12 0.01
C ALA A 90 11.98 14.81 -1.13
N ALA A 91 13.32 14.78 -1.09
CA ALA A 91 14.16 15.32 -2.15
C ALA A 91 13.95 14.62 -3.51
N ARG A 92 13.67 13.30 -3.50
CA ARG A 92 13.37 12.54 -4.73
C ARG A 92 11.96 12.83 -5.25
N LEU A 93 10.97 12.93 -4.38
CA LEU A 93 9.59 13.29 -4.73
C LEU A 93 9.48 14.66 -5.39
N LYS A 94 10.39 15.58 -5.06
CA LYS A 94 10.46 16.90 -5.68
C LYS A 94 10.58 16.82 -7.20
N ARG A 95 11.24 15.81 -7.76
CA ARG A 95 11.37 15.61 -9.22
C ARG A 95 10.01 15.36 -9.88
N VAL A 96 9.11 14.64 -9.20
CA VAL A 96 7.76 14.36 -9.67
C VAL A 96 6.93 15.66 -9.73
N GLN A 97 7.02 16.48 -8.66
CA GLN A 97 6.37 17.79 -8.63
C GLN A 97 6.93 18.73 -9.70
N ASP A 98 8.24 18.76 -9.89
CA ASP A 98 8.91 19.59 -10.91
C ASP A 98 8.51 19.18 -12.33
N ALA A 99 8.06 17.93 -12.54
CA ALA A 99 7.44 17.44 -13.76
C ALA A 99 5.96 17.86 -13.93
N GLY A 100 5.39 18.56 -12.94
CA GLY A 100 4.01 19.05 -12.95
C GLY A 100 2.98 18.04 -12.47
N ILE A 101 3.41 16.98 -11.76
CA ILE A 101 2.54 15.94 -11.20
C ILE A 101 2.35 16.23 -9.71
N GLN A 102 1.10 16.23 -9.24
CA GLN A 102 0.82 16.40 -7.83
C GLN A 102 1.26 15.15 -7.03
N VAL A 103 1.95 15.37 -5.91
CA VAL A 103 2.29 14.29 -4.97
C VAL A 103 1.51 14.51 -3.68
N LEU A 104 0.88 13.45 -3.16
CA LEU A 104 0.06 13.46 -1.96
C LEU A 104 0.57 12.38 -0.99
N VAL A 105 0.83 12.77 0.27
CA VAL A 105 1.46 11.88 1.25
C VAL A 105 0.65 11.87 2.54
N ILE A 106 0.44 10.69 3.12
CA ILE A 106 0.02 10.49 4.51
C ILE A 106 1.00 9.55 5.22
N PRO A 107 1.14 9.61 6.55
CA PRO A 107 2.00 8.69 7.28
C PRO A 107 1.43 7.28 7.40
N GLY A 108 2.33 6.30 7.57
CA GLY A 108 2.07 4.96 8.08
C GLY A 108 2.64 4.78 9.50
N ASN A 109 2.41 3.61 10.09
CA ASN A 109 2.87 3.34 11.46
C ASN A 109 4.40 3.22 11.58
N HIS A 110 5.12 3.04 10.48
CA HIS A 110 6.58 3.07 10.50
C HIS A 110 7.18 4.47 10.49
N ASP A 111 6.45 5.53 10.11
CA ASP A 111 7.04 6.79 9.69
C ASP A 111 7.32 7.79 10.83
N ILE A 112 6.56 7.76 11.93
CA ILE A 112 6.60 8.80 12.97
C ILE A 112 6.84 8.19 14.34
N ASN A 113 7.71 8.83 15.16
CA ASN A 113 8.04 8.44 16.54
C ASN A 113 8.44 6.96 16.66
N ASN A 114 9.11 6.41 15.65
CA ASN A 114 9.49 5.00 15.62
C ASN A 114 10.87 4.79 16.24
N HIS A 115 10.89 4.14 17.40
CA HIS A 115 12.13 3.86 18.14
C HIS A 115 12.99 2.75 17.53
N ASP A 116 12.48 2.04 16.50
CA ASP A 116 13.25 1.05 15.75
C ASP A 116 14.13 1.65 14.64
N ALA A 117 14.03 2.97 14.42
CA ALA A 117 14.89 3.72 13.50
C ALA A 117 16.37 3.39 13.70
N SER A 118 17.04 2.93 12.64
CA SER A 118 18.38 2.32 12.78
C SER A 118 19.24 2.45 11.54
N VAL A 119 20.56 2.41 11.80
CA VAL A 119 21.61 2.28 10.76
C VAL A 119 22.42 1.01 11.00
N TYR A 120 23.06 0.49 9.95
CA TYR A 120 23.69 -0.83 9.94
C TYR A 120 25.10 -0.77 9.39
N TYR A 121 26.12 -0.78 10.29
CA TYR A 121 27.53 -0.70 9.90
C TYR A 121 28.35 -1.86 10.48
N GLY A 122 29.07 -2.58 9.61
CA GLY A 122 29.84 -3.75 9.98
C GLY A 122 28.93 -4.82 10.61
N ALA A 123 29.18 -5.16 11.87
CA ALA A 123 28.39 -6.13 12.64
C ALA A 123 27.40 -5.45 13.62
N ARG A 124 27.17 -4.13 13.51
CA ARG A 124 26.38 -3.37 14.49
C ARG A 124 25.15 -2.77 13.85
N LYS A 125 23.99 -2.95 14.54
CA LYS A 125 22.79 -2.12 14.39
C LYS A 125 22.89 -1.00 15.43
N GLU A 126 22.81 0.25 14.99
CA GLU A 126 22.86 1.43 15.86
C GLU A 126 21.56 2.25 15.70
N PRO A 127 21.02 2.85 16.77
CA PRO A 127 19.87 3.74 16.66
C PRO A 127 20.14 4.93 15.74
N ALA A 128 19.16 5.31 14.94
CA ALA A 128 19.18 6.50 14.09
C ALA A 128 18.22 7.57 14.62
N PRO A 129 18.44 8.86 14.30
CA PRO A 129 17.42 9.88 14.53
C PRO A 129 16.15 9.56 13.75
N TYR A 130 15.00 9.67 14.41
CA TYR A 130 13.67 9.59 13.81
C TYR A 130 12.98 10.96 13.88
N ILE A 131 11.80 11.10 13.28
CA ILE A 131 11.03 12.33 13.25
C ILE A 131 9.73 12.20 14.05
N ASP A 132 9.19 13.34 14.50
CA ASP A 132 7.86 13.45 15.11
C ASP A 132 6.79 13.94 14.10
N GLY A 133 5.53 14.07 14.54
CA GLY A 133 4.43 14.51 13.67
C GLY A 133 4.61 15.92 13.10
N PRO A 134 4.97 16.95 13.89
CA PRO A 134 5.33 18.25 13.37
C PRO A 134 6.45 18.24 12.33
N GLU A 135 7.51 17.45 12.55
CA GLU A 135 8.62 17.31 11.61
C GLU A 135 8.20 16.59 10.32
N PHE A 136 7.29 15.60 10.41
CA PHE A 136 6.70 14.99 9.22
C PHE A 136 5.97 16.04 8.38
N HIS A 137 5.14 16.88 9.01
CA HIS A 137 4.49 17.97 8.30
C HIS A 137 5.49 18.97 7.72
N GLU A 138 6.56 19.33 8.45
CA GLU A 138 7.60 20.25 7.95
C GLU A 138 8.30 19.69 6.69
N ILE A 139 8.59 18.39 6.66
CA ILE A 139 9.26 17.74 5.52
C ILE A 139 8.32 17.60 4.31
N TYR A 140 7.04 17.29 4.55
CA TYR A 140 6.09 16.93 3.50
C TYR A 140 5.01 17.98 3.22
N HIS A 141 5.09 19.22 3.73
CA HIS A 141 4.03 20.21 3.58
C HIS A 141 3.68 20.51 2.12
N GLU A 142 4.67 20.53 1.21
CA GLU A 142 4.46 20.74 -0.22
C GLU A 142 3.80 19.53 -0.92
N TYR A 143 3.69 18.37 -0.27
CA TYR A 143 3.16 17.12 -0.82
C TYR A 143 1.70 16.87 -0.39
N GLY A 144 0.83 17.83 -0.74
CA GLY A 144 -0.61 17.78 -0.52
C GLY A 144 -1.13 18.72 0.56
N TYR A 145 -0.39 18.95 1.65
CA TYR A 145 -0.88 19.75 2.79
C TYR A 145 -1.07 21.23 2.44
N ASP A 146 -0.15 21.86 1.70
CA ASP A 146 -0.25 23.27 1.30
C ASP A 146 -1.34 23.52 0.25
N GLN A 147 -1.71 22.49 -0.53
CA GLN A 147 -2.74 22.56 -1.56
C GLN A 147 -4.08 22.02 -1.09
N ALA A 148 -4.18 21.61 0.17
CA ALA A 148 -5.39 21.02 0.74
C ALA A 148 -6.57 22.01 0.77
N LEU A 149 -7.77 21.54 0.41
CA LEU A 149 -9.02 22.29 0.56
C LEU A 149 -9.39 22.50 2.05
N SER A 150 -9.03 21.54 2.88
CA SER A 150 -9.24 21.51 4.31
C SER A 150 -8.22 20.60 4.97
N ARG A 151 -7.79 20.96 6.18
CA ARG A 151 -6.88 20.16 7.01
C ARG A 151 -7.50 19.93 8.36
N ASP A 152 -7.25 18.75 8.94
CA ASP A 152 -7.60 18.48 10.34
C ASP A 152 -6.51 19.05 11.25
N ASP A 153 -6.88 19.97 12.15
CA ASP A 153 -5.96 20.59 13.12
C ASP A 153 -5.39 19.60 14.15
N SER A 154 -6.02 18.42 14.28
CA SER A 154 -5.68 17.41 15.29
C SER A 154 -4.86 16.24 14.79
N SER A 155 -4.72 16.09 13.47
CA SER A 155 -4.00 15.02 12.81
C SER A 155 -3.33 15.49 11.52
N LEU A 156 -2.69 14.59 10.82
CA LEU A 156 -2.13 14.84 9.48
C LEU A 156 -3.14 14.51 8.35
N SER A 157 -4.45 14.52 8.66
CA SER A 157 -5.49 14.32 7.66
C SER A 157 -5.80 15.61 6.89
N TYR A 158 -6.17 15.45 5.61
CA TYR A 158 -6.55 16.57 4.76
C TYR A 158 -7.47 16.14 3.61
N VAL A 159 -8.15 17.10 2.99
CA VAL A 159 -8.91 16.92 1.74
C VAL A 159 -8.15 17.58 0.59
N TYR A 160 -7.98 16.86 -0.49
CA TYR A 160 -7.39 17.35 -1.72
C TYR A 160 -8.42 17.29 -2.87
N ALA A 161 -8.63 18.42 -3.58
CA ALA A 161 -9.43 18.39 -4.81
C ALA A 161 -8.55 17.90 -5.97
N LEU A 162 -8.88 16.71 -6.47
CA LEU A 162 -8.21 16.17 -7.64
C LEU A 162 -8.64 16.95 -8.91
N ASP A 163 -9.92 17.27 -8.97
CA ASP A 163 -10.56 18.18 -9.93
C ASP A 163 -11.87 18.73 -9.32
N ASP A 164 -12.70 19.39 -10.13
CA ASP A 164 -13.99 19.99 -9.71
C ASP A 164 -15.07 18.96 -9.34
N ARG A 165 -14.85 17.67 -9.64
CA ARG A 165 -15.80 16.58 -9.44
C ARG A 165 -15.32 15.53 -8.44
N ASN A 166 -14.03 15.49 -8.13
CA ASN A 166 -13.40 14.40 -7.41
C ASN A 166 -12.49 14.92 -6.29
N TRP A 167 -12.74 14.50 -5.06
CA TRP A 167 -11.88 14.79 -3.91
C TRP A 167 -11.27 13.52 -3.35
N LEU A 168 -10.07 13.65 -2.84
CA LEU A 168 -9.38 12.63 -2.06
C LEU A 168 -9.44 13.03 -0.57
N LEU A 169 -10.00 12.17 0.26
CA LEU A 169 -10.02 12.32 1.72
C LEU A 169 -8.84 11.53 2.28
N MET A 170 -7.74 12.22 2.52
CA MET A 170 -6.47 11.66 3.01
C MET A 170 -6.52 11.58 4.53
N LEU A 171 -6.58 10.36 5.08
CA LEU A 171 -6.82 10.10 6.50
C LEU A 171 -5.55 9.60 7.19
N ASP A 172 -5.05 10.35 8.16
CA ASP A 172 -4.01 9.90 9.08
C ASP A 172 -4.65 8.97 10.12
N SER A 173 -4.40 7.68 9.95
CA SER A 173 -4.89 6.62 10.84
C SER A 173 -3.84 6.16 11.87
N CYS A 174 -2.68 6.83 11.95
CA CYS A 174 -1.58 6.39 12.79
C CYS A 174 -1.73 6.85 14.24
N GLN A 175 -1.28 6.02 15.16
CA GLN A 175 -1.24 6.31 16.59
C GLN A 175 0.22 6.48 17.03
N TYR A 176 0.78 7.67 16.89
CA TYR A 176 2.19 7.97 17.20
C TYR A 176 2.39 8.80 18.45
N GLU A 177 1.33 9.13 19.19
CA GLU A 177 1.36 9.89 20.44
C GLU A 177 0.63 9.17 21.57
N PRO A 178 1.19 9.09 22.80
CA PRO A 178 2.56 9.50 23.19
C PRO A 178 3.66 8.57 22.68
N ASP A 179 3.31 7.35 22.28
CA ASP A 179 4.19 6.33 21.75
C ASP A 179 3.63 5.78 20.44
N ASN A 180 4.51 5.41 19.51
CA ASN A 180 4.12 4.79 18.25
C ASN A 180 3.49 3.40 18.50
N LYS A 181 2.41 3.12 17.75
CA LYS A 181 1.72 1.82 17.75
C LYS A 181 1.57 1.30 16.33
N VAL A 182 1.51 -0.02 16.20
CA VAL A 182 1.22 -0.68 14.94
C VAL A 182 -0.26 -0.54 14.55
N GLU A 183 -1.16 -0.50 15.57
CA GLU A 183 -2.59 -0.40 15.37
C GLU A 183 -3.02 0.99 14.90
N GLY A 184 -3.89 1.01 13.89
CA GLY A 184 -4.49 2.26 13.39
C GLY A 184 -5.75 2.67 14.14
N ARG A 185 -6.02 3.98 14.21
CA ARG A 185 -7.26 4.57 14.70
C ARG A 185 -7.42 5.99 14.20
N LEU A 186 -8.60 6.38 13.74
CA LEU A 186 -8.93 7.79 13.55
C LEU A 186 -9.30 8.42 14.91
N LYS A 187 -8.73 9.60 15.21
CA LYS A 187 -9.10 10.37 16.40
C LYS A 187 -10.58 10.79 16.34
N ASP A 188 -11.23 10.92 17.47
CA ASP A 188 -12.65 11.33 17.50
C ASP A 188 -12.85 12.73 16.89
N SER A 189 -11.86 13.62 17.04
CA SER A 189 -11.80 14.93 16.37
C SER A 189 -11.68 14.80 14.85
N THR A 190 -10.82 13.90 14.37
CA THR A 190 -10.67 13.60 12.95
C THR A 190 -11.97 13.02 12.35
N MET A 191 -12.68 12.17 13.09
CA MET A 191 -13.98 11.65 12.67
C MET A 191 -15.02 12.76 12.53
N THR A 192 -15.03 13.73 13.45
CA THR A 192 -15.93 14.89 13.39
C THR A 192 -15.59 15.78 12.19
N TRP A 193 -14.30 16.08 11.99
CA TRP A 193 -13.84 16.86 10.85
C TRP A 193 -14.16 16.15 9.52
N ALA A 194 -13.93 14.84 9.43
CA ALA A 194 -14.25 14.06 8.23
C ALA A 194 -15.76 14.06 7.91
N ASP A 195 -16.63 13.99 8.94
CA ASP A 195 -18.08 14.11 8.76
C ASP A 195 -18.47 15.47 8.16
N GLU A 196 -17.85 16.56 8.62
CA GLU A 196 -18.04 17.91 8.06
C GLU A 196 -17.59 18.01 6.61
N GLN A 197 -16.42 17.43 6.27
CA GLN A 197 -15.91 17.46 4.88
C GLN A 197 -16.78 16.62 3.94
N LEU A 198 -17.25 15.46 4.37
CA LEU A 198 -18.14 14.60 3.59
C LEU A 198 -19.53 15.24 3.41
N ALA A 199 -20.05 15.95 4.42
CA ALA A 199 -21.28 16.73 4.29
C ALA A 199 -21.11 17.84 3.23
N ARG A 200 -20.00 18.56 3.27
CA ARG A 200 -19.65 19.58 2.28
C ARG A 200 -19.53 18.99 0.87
N ALA A 201 -18.82 17.88 0.71
CA ALA A 201 -18.67 17.22 -0.60
C ALA A 201 -20.04 16.80 -1.18
N LYS A 202 -20.94 16.29 -0.32
CA LYS A 202 -22.31 15.95 -0.70
C LYS A 202 -23.12 17.17 -1.17
N GLU A 203 -23.00 18.31 -0.47
CA GLU A 203 -23.66 19.56 -0.86
C GLU A 203 -23.11 20.11 -2.21
N GLU A 204 -21.82 19.93 -2.45
CA GLU A 204 -21.15 20.35 -3.70
C GLU A 204 -21.33 19.33 -4.85
N GLY A 205 -21.89 18.13 -4.58
CA GLY A 205 -22.09 17.07 -5.58
C GLY A 205 -20.78 16.46 -6.06
N VAL A 206 -19.76 16.36 -5.18
CA VAL A 206 -18.41 15.89 -5.49
C VAL A 206 -18.25 14.44 -5.04
N PHE A 207 -17.65 13.60 -5.88
CA PHE A 207 -17.28 12.23 -5.53
C PHE A 207 -16.04 12.22 -4.63
N VAL A 208 -16.08 11.42 -3.55
CA VAL A 208 -14.98 11.35 -2.58
C VAL A 208 -14.41 9.95 -2.49
N ILE A 209 -13.08 9.84 -2.58
CA ILE A 209 -12.34 8.61 -2.30
C ILE A 209 -11.56 8.77 -0.99
N PRO A 210 -11.92 8.07 0.09
CA PRO A 210 -11.12 8.00 1.31
C PRO A 210 -9.91 7.10 1.13
N ILE A 211 -8.77 7.55 1.65
CA ILE A 211 -7.49 6.84 1.61
C ILE A 211 -6.87 6.92 3.01
N ALA A 212 -6.51 5.78 3.58
CA ALA A 212 -5.76 5.69 4.83
C ALA A 212 -4.63 4.67 4.70
N HIS A 213 -3.71 4.64 5.66
CA HIS A 213 -2.70 3.58 5.70
C HIS A 213 -3.31 2.27 6.20
N HIS A 214 -3.95 2.29 7.38
CA HIS A 214 -4.53 1.09 7.99
C HIS A 214 -5.85 0.68 7.34
N ASN A 215 -6.10 -0.64 7.37
CA ASN A 215 -7.27 -1.21 6.73
C ASN A 215 -8.58 -0.85 7.44
N LEU A 216 -9.65 -0.79 6.66
CA LEU A 216 -11.02 -0.63 7.13
C LEU A 216 -11.65 -1.98 7.49
N LEU A 217 -11.39 -3.02 6.70
CA LEU A 217 -11.98 -4.35 6.83
C LEU A 217 -10.94 -5.37 7.27
N ALA A 218 -11.39 -6.48 7.85
CA ALA A 218 -10.54 -7.65 8.07
C ALA A 218 -10.19 -8.28 6.70
N GLN A 219 -9.00 -8.06 6.22
CA GLN A 219 -8.54 -8.45 4.89
C GLN A 219 -7.97 -9.86 4.83
N SER A 220 -7.45 -10.39 5.94
CA SER A 220 -6.68 -11.62 5.96
C SER A 220 -7.14 -12.57 7.06
N ARG A 221 -7.11 -13.87 6.76
CA ARG A 221 -7.25 -14.94 7.77
C ARG A 221 -5.92 -15.24 8.45
N MET A 222 -4.81 -14.88 7.85
CA MET A 222 -3.46 -15.01 8.43
C MET A 222 -3.19 -13.87 9.42
N TYR A 223 -3.47 -12.63 9.01
CA TYR A 223 -3.31 -11.43 9.83
C TYR A 223 -4.65 -11.06 10.46
N THR A 224 -4.86 -11.44 11.72
CA THR A 224 -6.15 -11.28 12.42
C THR A 224 -6.14 -10.18 13.47
N THR A 225 -5.00 -9.57 13.73
CA THR A 225 -4.81 -8.49 14.72
C THR A 225 -3.97 -7.38 14.12
N GLN A 226 -4.11 -6.17 14.63
CA GLN A 226 -3.30 -5.00 14.30
C GLN A 226 -3.39 -4.53 12.82
N CYS A 227 -4.36 -5.00 12.06
CA CYS A 227 -4.52 -4.71 10.63
C CYS A 227 -5.61 -3.68 10.38
N ALA A 228 -6.84 -4.00 10.77
CA ALA A 228 -7.93 -3.03 10.69
C ALA A 228 -7.84 -1.99 11.82
N MET A 229 -8.28 -0.77 11.54
CA MET A 229 -8.36 0.30 12.52
C MET A 229 -9.18 -0.13 13.75
N ASP A 230 -8.75 0.25 14.95
CA ASP A 230 -9.42 -0.06 16.23
C ASP A 230 -10.88 0.41 16.26
N ASN A 231 -11.18 1.53 15.58
CA ASN A 231 -12.53 2.08 15.44
C ASN A 231 -13.10 1.94 14.03
N ASN A 232 -12.76 0.87 13.32
CA ASN A 232 -13.19 0.63 11.95
C ASN A 232 -14.71 0.62 11.79
N LYS A 233 -15.48 0.18 12.79
CA LYS A 233 -16.95 0.16 12.73
C LYS A 233 -17.55 1.56 12.66
N GLU A 234 -16.98 2.47 13.43
CA GLU A 234 -17.36 3.89 13.43
C GLU A 234 -17.01 4.53 12.08
N VAL A 235 -15.83 4.22 11.55
CA VAL A 235 -15.39 4.68 10.22
C VAL A 235 -16.32 4.14 9.13
N ILE A 236 -16.62 2.83 9.12
CA ILE A 236 -17.57 2.22 8.20
C ILE A 236 -18.94 2.93 8.27
N SER A 237 -19.43 3.18 9.48
CA SER A 237 -20.73 3.87 9.67
C SER A 237 -20.70 5.28 9.10
N LEU A 238 -19.60 6.00 9.25
CA LEU A 238 -19.41 7.33 8.67
C LEU A 238 -19.42 7.26 7.13
N LEU A 239 -18.64 6.37 6.54
CA LEU A 239 -18.56 6.24 5.09
C LEU A 239 -19.90 5.80 4.48
N GLN A 240 -20.63 4.89 5.14
CA GLN A 240 -21.97 4.45 4.72
C GLN A 240 -23.02 5.57 4.82
N LYS A 241 -22.94 6.48 5.79
CA LYS A 241 -23.81 7.65 5.89
C LYS A 241 -23.77 8.51 4.63
N TYR A 242 -22.62 8.54 3.97
CA TYR A 242 -22.40 9.27 2.72
C TYR A 242 -22.35 8.38 1.48
N GLU A 243 -22.68 7.10 1.63
CA GLU A 243 -22.80 6.11 0.54
C GLU A 243 -21.51 5.95 -0.27
N LEU A 244 -20.33 6.12 0.36
CA LEU A 244 -19.04 6.03 -0.33
C LEU A 244 -18.76 4.58 -0.75
N PRO A 245 -18.50 4.32 -2.04
CA PRO A 245 -18.35 2.95 -2.53
C PRO A 245 -16.94 2.39 -2.44
N LEU A 246 -15.93 3.26 -2.34
CA LEU A 246 -14.50 2.89 -2.37
C LEU A 246 -13.78 3.33 -1.10
N PHE A 247 -12.73 2.58 -0.76
CA PHE A 247 -11.74 2.92 0.26
C PHE A 247 -10.39 2.31 -0.15
N PHE A 248 -9.31 3.07 -0.10
CA PHE A 248 -7.96 2.57 -0.37
C PHE A 248 -7.12 2.52 0.90
N SER A 249 -6.29 1.47 1.01
CA SER A 249 -5.38 1.28 2.13
C SER A 249 -4.11 0.50 1.75
N GLY A 250 -3.17 0.38 2.71
CA GLY A 250 -1.92 -0.37 2.61
C GLY A 250 -1.73 -1.30 3.81
N HIS A 251 -0.58 -1.19 4.50
CA HIS A 251 -0.26 -1.78 5.81
C HIS A 251 -0.07 -3.29 5.85
N LEU A 252 -0.89 -4.06 5.15
CA LEU A 252 -0.80 -5.52 5.15
C LEU A 252 0.27 -6.08 4.22
N HIS A 253 0.84 -5.25 3.35
CA HIS A 253 1.76 -5.66 2.29
C HIS A 253 1.18 -6.70 1.32
N VAL A 254 -0.15 -6.84 1.26
CA VAL A 254 -0.83 -7.87 0.47
C VAL A 254 -1.84 -7.21 -0.45
N GLN A 255 -1.78 -7.48 -1.74
CA GLN A 255 -2.80 -7.03 -2.69
C GLN A 255 -4.14 -7.71 -2.41
N ARG A 256 -5.16 -6.93 -1.98
CA ARG A 256 -6.47 -7.48 -1.62
C ARG A 256 -7.60 -6.55 -2.02
N ILE A 257 -8.71 -7.16 -2.44
CA ILE A 257 -9.93 -6.43 -2.75
C ILE A 257 -11.09 -7.12 -2.03
N ARG A 258 -11.72 -6.42 -1.08
CA ARG A 258 -12.86 -6.96 -0.32
C ARG A 258 -14.01 -5.98 -0.23
N LYS A 259 -15.23 -6.50 -0.38
CA LYS A 259 -16.46 -5.74 -0.17
C LYS A 259 -16.93 -5.93 1.27
N HIS A 260 -17.28 -4.82 1.94
CA HIS A 260 -18.00 -4.87 3.20
C HIS A 260 -19.36 -5.54 2.98
N LYS A 261 -19.61 -6.59 3.72
CA LYS A 261 -20.92 -7.27 3.69
C LYS A 261 -21.84 -6.54 4.65
N SER A 262 -23.00 -6.09 4.17
CA SER A 262 -24.02 -5.56 5.05
C SER A 262 -24.37 -6.60 6.11
N GLU A 263 -24.48 -6.17 7.37
CA GLU A 263 -24.91 -7.03 8.47
C GLU A 263 -26.37 -7.46 8.25
N PRO A 264 -26.81 -8.65 8.75
CA PRO A 264 -28.21 -9.07 8.67
C PRO A 264 -29.13 -8.01 9.29
N GLY A 265 -30.09 -7.50 8.51
CA GLY A 265 -31.05 -6.48 8.93
C GLY A 265 -30.82 -5.08 8.37
N VAL A 266 -29.70 -4.86 7.66
CA VAL A 266 -29.48 -3.65 6.85
C VAL A 266 -30.20 -3.85 5.50
N PRO A 267 -31.01 -2.89 5.01
CA PRO A 267 -31.70 -3.02 3.73
C PRO A 267 -30.72 -3.33 2.58
N GLU A 268 -31.11 -4.26 1.71
CA GLU A 268 -30.45 -4.46 0.42
C GLU A 268 -30.55 -3.13 -0.34
N GLY A 269 -29.41 -2.51 -0.62
CA GLY A 269 -29.33 -1.19 -1.26
C GLY A 269 -28.39 -0.25 -0.54
N ASN A 270 -27.97 -0.54 0.69
CA ASN A 270 -26.80 0.15 1.27
C ASN A 270 -25.54 -0.42 0.59
N TYR A 271 -24.99 0.40 -0.27
CA TYR A 271 -23.77 0.12 -1.03
C TYR A 271 -22.67 -0.35 -0.09
N GLY A 272 -22.24 -1.61 -0.25
CA GLY A 272 -21.13 -2.13 0.51
C GLY A 272 -19.84 -1.46 0.05
N ILE A 273 -19.09 -0.86 0.97
CA ILE A 273 -17.82 -0.26 0.69
C ILE A 273 -16.87 -1.32 0.14
N GLN A 274 -16.26 -1.03 -1.00
CA GLN A 274 -15.20 -1.83 -1.57
C GLN A 274 -13.86 -1.30 -1.04
N GLU A 275 -13.17 -2.07 -0.24
CA GLU A 275 -11.81 -1.75 0.16
C GLU A 275 -10.80 -2.42 -0.77
N ILE A 276 -9.86 -1.64 -1.26
CA ILE A 276 -8.71 -2.06 -2.06
C ILE A 276 -7.47 -1.79 -1.23
N VAL A 277 -6.81 -2.87 -0.81
CA VAL A 277 -5.48 -2.83 -0.19
C VAL A 277 -4.46 -2.99 -1.30
N THR A 278 -3.65 -1.97 -1.51
CA THR A 278 -2.54 -2.03 -2.46
C THR A 278 -1.37 -2.75 -1.83
N ASP A 279 -0.67 -3.58 -2.61
CA ASP A 279 0.53 -4.31 -2.19
C ASP A 279 1.68 -3.36 -1.83
N ALA A 280 2.61 -3.84 -1.02
CA ALA A 280 3.81 -3.10 -0.70
C ALA A 280 4.72 -2.94 -1.92
N LEU A 281 5.05 -1.69 -2.28
CA LEU A 281 5.98 -1.43 -3.38
C LEU A 281 7.34 -2.09 -3.14
N SER A 282 7.74 -2.23 -1.88
CA SER A 282 9.02 -2.80 -1.45
C SER A 282 9.13 -4.33 -1.54
N ILE A 283 8.01 -5.04 -1.75
CA ILE A 283 7.96 -6.52 -1.79
C ILE A 283 7.64 -7.00 -3.21
N PRO A 284 8.33 -8.04 -3.73
CA PRO A 284 8.00 -8.57 -5.05
C PRO A 284 6.53 -9.05 -5.16
N PRO A 285 5.82 -8.66 -6.22
CA PRO A 285 6.33 -8.17 -7.52
C PRO A 285 6.65 -6.67 -7.60
N CYS A 286 6.74 -5.95 -6.50
CA CYS A 286 7.06 -4.51 -6.44
C CYS A 286 6.04 -3.70 -7.26
N GLN A 287 4.76 -3.86 -6.94
CA GLN A 287 3.66 -3.31 -7.72
C GLN A 287 3.00 -2.11 -7.03
N TYR A 288 2.35 -1.27 -7.82
CA TYR A 288 1.54 -0.14 -7.41
C TYR A 288 0.16 -0.21 -8.03
N GLY A 289 -0.81 0.53 -7.50
CA GLY A 289 -2.15 0.65 -8.05
C GLY A 289 -2.28 1.81 -9.02
N GLU A 290 -3.04 1.61 -10.10
CA GLU A 290 -3.48 2.63 -11.03
C GLU A 290 -5.00 2.75 -10.94
N VAL A 291 -5.51 3.97 -10.75
CA VAL A 291 -6.94 4.27 -10.67
C VAL A 291 -7.30 5.18 -11.83
N LEU A 292 -8.24 4.76 -12.65
CA LEU A 292 -8.70 5.49 -13.83
C LEU A 292 -10.19 5.79 -13.72
N TRP A 293 -10.56 7.02 -13.98
CA TRP A 293 -11.94 7.39 -14.27
C TRP A 293 -12.16 7.20 -15.77
N GLU A 294 -13.06 6.28 -16.12
CA GLU A 294 -13.36 5.92 -17.50
C GLU A 294 -14.36 6.89 -18.14
N GLU A 295 -14.42 6.92 -19.48
CA GLU A 295 -15.34 7.79 -20.22
C GLU A 295 -16.82 7.51 -19.95
N ASP A 296 -17.16 6.27 -19.55
CA ASP A 296 -18.52 5.84 -19.21
C ASP A 296 -18.91 6.13 -17.76
N GLY A 297 -18.05 6.83 -16.99
CA GLY A 297 -18.29 7.17 -15.58
C GLY A 297 -17.87 6.09 -14.59
N SER A 298 -17.45 4.91 -15.05
CA SER A 298 -16.91 3.88 -14.17
C SER A 298 -15.51 4.25 -13.65
N ILE A 299 -15.10 3.60 -12.55
CA ILE A 299 -13.73 3.76 -12.01
C ILE A 299 -13.07 2.38 -12.02
N SER A 300 -11.95 2.27 -12.70
CA SER A 300 -11.14 1.06 -12.72
C SER A 300 -9.93 1.17 -11.80
N TYR A 301 -9.54 0.04 -11.23
CA TYR A 301 -8.27 -0.14 -10.51
C TYR A 301 -7.54 -1.33 -11.09
N ALA A 302 -6.24 -1.18 -11.33
CA ALA A 302 -5.38 -2.26 -11.74
C ALA A 302 -4.00 -2.12 -11.10
N THR A 303 -3.31 -3.25 -10.83
CA THR A 303 -1.93 -3.21 -10.38
C THR A 303 -0.95 -3.25 -11.55
N ARG A 304 0.20 -2.62 -11.36
CA ARG A 304 1.35 -2.67 -12.27
C ARG A 304 2.64 -2.87 -11.48
N ALA A 305 3.51 -3.76 -11.94
CA ALA A 305 4.84 -3.91 -11.38
C ALA A 305 5.80 -2.86 -11.97
N VAL A 306 6.72 -2.35 -11.16
CA VAL A 306 7.78 -1.42 -11.61
C VAL A 306 8.77 -2.14 -12.51
N ASP A 307 9.02 -1.63 -13.70
CA ASP A 307 10.03 -2.18 -14.63
C ASP A 307 11.44 -1.68 -14.32
N VAL A 308 11.98 -2.18 -13.20
CA VAL A 308 13.36 -1.87 -12.78
C VAL A 308 14.38 -2.31 -13.83
N SER A 309 14.09 -3.37 -14.59
CA SER A 309 15.01 -3.88 -15.62
C SER A 309 15.14 -2.90 -16.78
N ALA A 310 14.03 -2.35 -17.28
CA ALA A 310 14.07 -1.32 -18.32
C ALA A 310 14.75 -0.03 -17.82
N TRP A 311 14.45 0.38 -16.58
CA TRP A 311 15.13 1.51 -15.95
C TRP A 311 16.64 1.30 -15.86
N ALA A 312 17.09 0.13 -15.39
CA ALA A 312 18.50 -0.22 -15.26
C ALA A 312 19.23 -0.19 -16.62
N GLN A 313 18.59 -0.73 -17.67
CA GLN A 313 19.14 -0.68 -19.05
C GLN A 313 19.26 0.75 -19.56
N LYS A 314 18.21 1.56 -19.38
CA LYS A 314 18.15 2.98 -19.79
C LYS A 314 19.24 3.80 -19.11
N ASN A 315 19.55 3.49 -17.85
CA ASN A 315 20.55 4.18 -17.06
C ASN A 315 21.97 3.55 -17.14
N GLY A 316 22.19 2.56 -18.02
CA GLY A 316 23.48 1.96 -18.26
C GLY A 316 24.01 1.13 -17.08
N SER A 317 23.14 0.58 -16.26
CA SER A 317 23.53 -0.31 -15.17
C SER A 317 24.25 -1.54 -15.69
N THR A 318 25.27 -1.99 -14.95
CA THR A 318 25.97 -3.26 -15.18
C THR A 318 25.65 -4.31 -14.12
N ASN A 319 24.77 -3.97 -13.16
CA ASN A 319 24.35 -4.88 -12.11
C ASN A 319 23.41 -5.95 -12.69
N PRO A 320 23.79 -7.24 -12.68
CA PRO A 320 22.98 -8.31 -13.30
C PRO A 320 21.63 -8.49 -12.61
N ASP A 321 21.53 -8.22 -11.31
CA ASP A 321 20.28 -8.34 -10.55
C ASP A 321 19.27 -7.28 -10.98
N LEU A 322 19.71 -6.04 -11.21
CA LEU A 322 18.86 -4.96 -11.70
C LEU A 322 18.46 -5.16 -13.18
N LEU A 323 19.35 -5.72 -14.01
CA LEU A 323 19.06 -5.99 -15.42
C LEU A 323 18.08 -7.14 -15.63
N ASP A 324 17.86 -7.98 -14.63
CA ASP A 324 16.96 -9.14 -14.60
C ASP A 324 16.09 -9.09 -13.33
N PHE A 325 15.60 -7.88 -12.97
CA PHE A 325 15.05 -7.63 -11.64
C PHE A 325 13.78 -8.42 -11.33
N GLU A 326 12.89 -8.59 -12.30
CA GLU A 326 11.66 -9.38 -12.12
C GLU A 326 12.00 -10.82 -11.70
N ASP A 327 12.80 -11.52 -12.51
CA ASP A 327 13.22 -12.89 -12.20
C ASP A 327 14.11 -12.97 -10.95
N TRP A 328 15.00 -11.98 -10.76
CA TRP A 328 15.85 -11.91 -9.58
C TRP A 328 15.02 -11.74 -8.30
N SER A 329 14.08 -10.80 -8.28
CA SER A 329 13.26 -10.50 -7.10
C SER A 329 12.37 -11.68 -6.72
N TYR A 330 11.80 -12.37 -7.71
CA TYR A 330 11.05 -13.60 -7.49
C TYR A 330 11.93 -14.71 -6.87
N ARG A 331 13.13 -14.95 -7.43
CA ARG A 331 14.10 -15.93 -6.86
C ARG A 331 14.56 -15.53 -5.46
N TYR A 332 14.76 -14.23 -5.24
CA TYR A 332 15.16 -13.68 -3.95
C TYR A 332 14.11 -13.97 -2.87
N ILE A 333 12.85 -13.57 -3.06
CA ILE A 333 11.79 -13.78 -2.06
C ILE A 333 11.53 -15.28 -1.86
N GLN A 334 11.51 -16.08 -2.93
CA GLN A 334 11.35 -17.54 -2.85
C GLN A 334 12.45 -18.16 -1.98
N LYS A 335 13.70 -17.77 -2.20
CA LYS A 335 14.83 -18.24 -1.40
C LYS A 335 14.73 -17.79 0.04
N LEU A 336 14.46 -16.51 0.27
CA LEU A 336 14.38 -15.91 1.61
C LEU A 336 13.33 -16.63 2.46
N ILE A 337 12.11 -16.72 1.98
CA ILE A 337 11.00 -17.40 2.69
C ILE A 337 11.29 -18.90 2.84
N SER A 338 11.80 -19.57 1.80
CA SER A 338 12.18 -20.99 1.90
C SER A 338 13.24 -21.24 2.97
N ASP A 339 14.24 -20.36 3.09
CA ASP A 339 15.31 -20.53 4.09
C ASP A 339 14.78 -20.28 5.51
N GLN A 340 13.90 -19.31 5.70
CA GLN A 340 13.22 -19.06 6.98
C GLN A 340 12.37 -20.29 7.39
N ILE A 341 11.56 -20.82 6.48
CA ILE A 341 10.72 -22.00 6.73
C ILE A 341 11.57 -23.24 7.02
N ARG A 342 12.64 -23.49 6.25
CA ARG A 342 13.58 -24.60 6.52
C ARG A 342 14.23 -24.47 7.88
N GLY A 343 14.44 -23.25 8.37
CA GLY A 343 14.88 -23.00 9.74
C GLY A 343 13.94 -23.56 10.81
N VAL A 344 12.63 -23.65 10.53
CA VAL A 344 11.60 -24.16 11.44
C VAL A 344 11.35 -25.67 11.27
N VAL A 345 11.30 -26.17 10.03
CA VAL A 345 10.95 -27.57 9.71
C VAL A 345 12.16 -28.54 9.78
N LYS A 346 13.13 -28.27 10.64
CA LYS A 346 14.37 -29.05 10.81
C LYS A 346 14.13 -30.50 11.22
N ASN A 347 15.07 -31.39 10.88
CA ASN A 347 15.13 -32.79 11.28
C ASN A 347 14.08 -33.73 10.65
N LEU A 348 13.44 -33.29 9.54
CA LEU A 348 12.50 -34.10 8.77
C LEU A 348 13.17 -34.82 7.57
N GLY A 349 14.42 -34.42 7.25
CA GLY A 349 15.16 -34.88 6.09
C GLY A 349 15.09 -33.89 4.92
N ALA A 350 16.20 -33.70 4.22
CA ALA A 350 16.42 -32.62 3.27
C ALA A 350 15.35 -32.51 2.16
N ASP A 351 14.90 -33.62 1.59
CA ASP A 351 13.87 -33.64 0.53
C ASP A 351 12.49 -33.19 1.05
N VAL A 352 12.16 -33.61 2.29
CA VAL A 352 10.91 -33.22 2.93
C VAL A 352 10.92 -31.73 3.27
N GLU A 353 11.98 -31.28 3.94
CA GLU A 353 12.18 -29.87 4.32
C GLU A 353 12.16 -28.95 3.12
N HIS A 354 12.88 -29.32 2.03
CA HIS A 354 12.87 -28.56 0.79
C HIS A 354 11.48 -28.47 0.16
N SER A 355 10.77 -29.61 0.07
CA SER A 355 9.43 -29.62 -0.54
C SER A 355 8.41 -28.81 0.27
N MET A 356 8.47 -28.89 1.59
CA MET A 356 7.61 -28.11 2.50
C MET A 356 7.87 -26.59 2.35
N ALA A 357 9.14 -26.20 2.39
CA ALA A 357 9.55 -24.81 2.28
C ALA A 357 9.22 -24.21 0.90
N ALA A 358 9.48 -24.93 -0.19
CA ALA A 358 9.16 -24.46 -1.53
C ALA A 358 7.65 -24.29 -1.76
N THR A 359 6.82 -25.17 -1.19
CA THR A 359 5.35 -25.04 -1.28
C THR A 359 4.88 -23.82 -0.49
N TYR A 360 5.39 -23.60 0.72
CA TYR A 360 5.03 -22.43 1.53
C TYR A 360 5.44 -21.14 0.84
N ALA A 361 6.69 -21.05 0.36
CA ALA A 361 7.20 -19.85 -0.31
C ALA A 361 6.43 -19.53 -1.61
N GLY A 362 6.06 -20.54 -2.39
CA GLY A 362 5.26 -20.34 -3.60
C GLY A 362 3.87 -19.77 -3.29
N VAL A 363 3.18 -20.33 -2.29
CA VAL A 363 1.87 -19.81 -1.84
C VAL A 363 2.00 -18.41 -1.26
N TYR A 364 3.06 -18.15 -0.48
CA TYR A 364 3.35 -16.84 0.10
C TYR A 364 3.45 -15.76 -0.99
N ILE A 365 4.24 -15.99 -2.03
CA ILE A 365 4.44 -15.04 -3.12
C ILE A 365 3.13 -14.73 -3.84
N ASP A 366 2.35 -15.76 -4.22
CA ASP A 366 1.07 -15.57 -4.91
C ASP A 366 0.03 -14.87 -4.02
N TYR A 367 0.03 -15.17 -2.73
CA TYR A 367 -0.85 -14.53 -1.74
C TYR A 367 -0.55 -13.03 -1.60
N TYR A 368 0.74 -12.64 -1.46
CA TYR A 368 1.13 -11.23 -1.34
C TYR A 368 0.83 -10.47 -2.62
N ALA A 369 1.13 -11.05 -3.78
CA ALA A 369 0.84 -10.46 -5.08
C ALA A 369 -0.66 -10.43 -5.45
N GLY A 370 -1.56 -10.88 -4.57
CA GLY A 370 -3.01 -10.89 -4.82
C GLY A 370 -3.46 -11.85 -5.93
N ARG A 371 -2.66 -12.84 -6.30
CA ARG A 371 -2.97 -13.79 -7.38
C ARG A 371 -3.93 -14.87 -6.93
N GLU A 372 -4.76 -15.35 -7.87
CA GLU A 372 -5.55 -16.55 -7.65
C GLU A 372 -4.65 -17.79 -7.56
N ILE A 373 -4.93 -18.66 -6.58
CA ILE A 373 -4.19 -19.90 -6.35
C ILE A 373 -5.05 -21.10 -6.77
N ASP A 374 -4.47 -22.03 -7.54
CA ASP A 374 -5.06 -23.35 -7.76
C ASP A 374 -5.00 -24.20 -6.48
N VAL A 375 -6.03 -24.05 -5.66
CA VAL A 375 -6.18 -24.74 -4.37
C VAL A 375 -6.00 -26.26 -4.50
N LYS A 376 -6.56 -26.88 -5.56
CA LYS A 376 -6.48 -28.32 -5.77
C LYS A 376 -5.07 -28.73 -6.18
N GLY A 377 -4.44 -27.95 -7.05
CA GLY A 377 -3.06 -28.14 -7.46
C GLY A 377 -2.12 -28.09 -6.27
N ILE A 378 -2.18 -27.02 -5.47
CA ILE A 378 -1.34 -26.87 -4.27
C ILE A 378 -1.54 -28.03 -3.29
N LYS A 379 -2.78 -28.38 -2.93
CA LYS A 379 -3.08 -29.47 -1.99
C LYS A 379 -2.69 -30.86 -2.50
N SER A 380 -2.50 -31.00 -3.82
CA SER A 380 -1.99 -32.23 -4.43
C SER A 380 -0.45 -32.34 -4.42
N THR A 381 0.28 -31.26 -4.12
CA THR A 381 1.73 -31.25 -4.14
C THR A 381 2.33 -32.14 -3.04
N LYS A 382 3.55 -32.61 -3.29
CA LYS A 382 4.33 -33.35 -2.27
C LYS A 382 4.55 -32.52 -1.01
N GLY A 383 4.86 -31.23 -1.16
CA GLY A 383 5.16 -30.34 -0.04
C GLY A 383 3.96 -30.10 0.86
N TYR A 384 2.76 -29.87 0.28
CA TYR A 384 1.55 -29.72 1.09
C TYR A 384 1.21 -31.00 1.87
N ARG A 385 1.30 -32.18 1.24
CA ARG A 385 1.09 -33.46 1.92
C ARG A 385 2.12 -33.74 3.02
N PHE A 386 3.34 -33.22 2.87
CA PHE A 386 4.35 -33.30 3.94
C PHE A 386 3.99 -32.39 5.12
N TRP A 387 3.43 -31.21 4.87
CA TRP A 387 2.87 -30.34 5.91
C TRP A 387 1.79 -31.07 6.73
N GLU A 388 0.77 -31.62 6.06
CA GLU A 388 -0.30 -32.40 6.71
C GLU A 388 0.19 -33.58 7.52
N ARG A 389 1.23 -34.27 7.05
CA ARG A 389 1.75 -35.47 7.71
C ARG A 389 2.67 -35.16 8.87
N ASN A 390 3.57 -34.20 8.72
CA ASN A 390 4.68 -34.00 9.66
C ASN A 390 4.43 -32.87 10.66
N MET A 391 3.58 -31.90 10.32
CA MET A 391 3.32 -30.73 11.16
C MET A 391 1.84 -30.28 11.11
N PRO A 392 0.86 -31.19 11.29
CA PRO A 392 -0.57 -30.89 11.11
C PRO A 392 -1.11 -29.85 12.10
N ASP A 393 -0.50 -29.73 13.28
CA ASP A 393 -0.94 -28.82 14.34
C ASP A 393 -0.06 -27.55 14.42
N SER A 394 0.88 -27.36 13.49
CA SER A 394 1.74 -26.18 13.51
C SER A 394 0.97 -24.91 13.11
N TYR A 395 1.46 -23.77 13.59
CA TYR A 395 0.90 -22.49 13.15
C TYR A 395 1.17 -22.25 11.63
N LEU A 396 2.29 -22.76 11.10
CA LEU A 396 2.66 -22.59 9.69
C LEU A 396 1.70 -23.27 8.70
N ILE A 397 1.16 -24.46 9.02
CA ILE A 397 0.15 -25.07 8.15
C ILE A 397 -1.17 -24.30 8.22
N ARG A 398 -1.52 -23.72 9.37
CA ARG A 398 -2.69 -22.85 9.49
C ARG A 398 -2.53 -21.56 8.69
N GLU A 399 -1.34 -20.95 8.71
CA GLU A 399 -1.02 -19.80 7.86
C GLU A 399 -1.07 -20.17 6.37
N LEU A 400 -0.46 -21.29 5.98
CA LEU A 400 -0.52 -21.81 4.62
C LEU A 400 -1.96 -22.02 4.15
N ASP A 401 -2.80 -22.64 4.96
CA ASP A 401 -4.23 -22.84 4.65
C ASP A 401 -5.01 -21.52 4.63
N ALA A 402 -4.66 -20.55 5.48
CA ALA A 402 -5.24 -19.23 5.48
C ALA A 402 -4.93 -18.46 4.17
N MET A 403 -3.65 -18.45 3.76
CA MET A 403 -3.22 -17.85 2.49
C MET A 403 -3.93 -18.49 1.29
N ILE A 404 -3.97 -19.83 1.23
CA ILE A 404 -4.67 -20.57 0.16
C ILE A 404 -6.17 -20.23 0.13
N ALA A 405 -6.81 -20.14 1.30
CA ALA A 405 -8.24 -19.85 1.40
C ALA A 405 -8.58 -18.38 1.10
N ASP A 406 -7.62 -17.50 1.25
CA ASP A 406 -7.77 -16.08 0.92
C ASP A 406 -7.46 -15.76 -0.56
N SER A 407 -6.76 -16.66 -1.27
CA SER A 407 -6.38 -16.50 -2.68
C SER A 407 -7.34 -17.24 -3.63
N ASP A 408 -8.64 -17.10 -3.38
CA ASP A 408 -9.72 -17.75 -4.14
C ASP A 408 -10.11 -17.00 -5.42
N ARG A 409 -9.48 -15.86 -5.68
CA ARG A 409 -9.66 -15.01 -6.87
C ARG A 409 -8.44 -14.12 -7.10
N ASP A 410 -8.32 -13.58 -8.30
CA ASP A 410 -7.39 -12.50 -8.61
C ASP A 410 -7.86 -11.18 -7.97
N ASN A 411 -6.96 -10.48 -7.28
CA ASN A 411 -7.19 -9.21 -6.61
C ASN A 411 -6.45 -8.04 -7.30
N ASN A 412 -6.01 -8.21 -8.53
CA ASN A 412 -5.20 -7.22 -9.25
C ASN A 412 -6.02 -6.32 -10.18
N TYR A 413 -7.33 -6.51 -10.23
CA TYR A 413 -8.24 -5.68 -11.03
C TYR A 413 -9.59 -5.52 -10.34
N PHE A 414 -10.14 -4.30 -10.42
CA PHE A 414 -11.49 -3.98 -9.97
C PHE A 414 -12.12 -2.93 -10.88
N LEU A 415 -13.43 -3.05 -11.12
CA LEU A 415 -14.24 -2.06 -11.81
C LEU A 415 -15.44 -1.68 -10.92
N LEU A 416 -15.54 -0.39 -10.60
CA LEU A 416 -16.73 0.21 -10.01
C LEU A 416 -17.61 0.71 -11.15
N PRO A 417 -18.81 0.14 -11.39
CA PRO A 417 -19.73 0.63 -12.42
C PRO A 417 -20.28 2.02 -12.10
N GLU A 418 -20.66 2.79 -13.11
CA GLU A 418 -21.30 4.10 -12.96
C GLU A 418 -22.56 4.06 -12.07
N GLU A 419 -23.40 3.01 -12.17
CA GLU A 419 -24.64 2.85 -11.40
C GLU A 419 -24.43 2.72 -9.88
N GLU A 420 -23.22 2.38 -9.43
CA GLU A 420 -22.85 2.32 -8.02
C GLU A 420 -22.16 3.62 -7.55
N GLY A 421 -21.92 4.58 -8.43
CA GLY A 421 -21.19 5.83 -8.18
C GLY A 421 -22.11 7.05 -8.09
N TRP A 422 -21.71 8.00 -7.29
CA TRP A 422 -22.37 9.27 -6.95
C TRP A 422 -22.50 10.30 -8.10
N ILE A 423 -22.30 9.93 -9.36
CA ILE A 423 -22.07 10.85 -10.49
C ILE A 423 -23.36 11.35 -11.13
N THR A 424 -24.53 11.08 -10.60
CA THR A 424 -25.78 11.67 -11.12
C THR A 424 -26.29 12.77 -10.20
N GLY A 425 -25.70 13.95 -10.32
CA GLY A 425 -26.41 15.18 -10.04
C GLY A 425 -27.35 15.49 -11.22
N ASP A 426 -28.59 15.06 -11.15
CA ASP A 426 -29.71 15.65 -11.86
C ASP A 426 -30.37 16.71 -10.98
#